data_a422050bfdf00863f46e47861a8375b1
#
_entry.id   a422050bfdf00863f46e47861a8375b1
#
_cell.length_a   1.000
_cell.length_b   1.000
_cell.length_c   1.000
_cell.angle_alpha   90.00
_cell.angle_beta   90.00
_cell.angle_gamma   90.00
#
_symmetry.space_group_name_H-M   'P 1'
#
loop_
_entity.id
_entity.type
_entity.pdbx_description
1 polymer ?
#
loop_
_entity_poly.entity_id
_entity_poly.type
_entity_poly.pdbx_seq_one_letter_code
_entity_poly.pdbx_strand_id
1 'polypeptide(L)'
;IDIPTPDIADLFKQGKIKVTEDGSQKKTDFNDMGHGAQRAIQMTLIRHLAEITKDVSKDGKTNLLLIDEPELFLHPQAIELLRASLKSLSNKGYQVVFTTHSPFMIEPEDIPYTNIVRKNAEGTRVETRLNEAIAKVLDTHDAQARLLFETYNLGQILFSDAVLIAEGDTEKQVLPPLMKKVIGKTLGELKLALVIANGSQSISGMMNILKEMNIPVKALADLDFAFSAHKFQLIEKENEYIQKCLDIISEMQPEHGFNLQGRYPSGGNGFKAAQIYELLAQQSEAIDSIQGLIEHFKTHSIWVWRLGAIEPHLCLEAKETDEWYKFKQNLNEKKIEEVIADPLHIEEFTEWCTNRAL
;
A
#
# COMPACT_ATOMS: atom_id res chain seq x y z
N ILE A 1 -14.08 -27.08 -63.72
CA ILE A 1 -13.30 -26.73 -62.49
C ILE A 1 -14.11 -25.65 -61.78
N ASP A 2 -14.78 -26.03 -60.72
CA ASP A 2 -15.53 -25.11 -59.88
C ASP A 2 -14.54 -24.49 -58.91
N ILE A 3 -14.25 -23.20 -59.07
CA ILE A 3 -13.39 -22.47 -58.17
C ILE A 3 -14.34 -21.72 -57.20
N PRO A 4 -14.45 -22.17 -55.94
CA PRO A 4 -15.27 -21.48 -54.99
C PRO A 4 -14.77 -20.03 -54.81
N THR A 5 -15.66 -19.05 -54.99
CA THR A 5 -15.37 -17.65 -54.68
C THR A 5 -15.06 -17.53 -53.19
N PRO A 6 -13.85 -17.08 -52.79
CA PRO A 6 -13.53 -16.96 -51.38
C PRO A 6 -14.49 -15.95 -50.74
N ASP A 7 -15.00 -16.27 -49.56
CA ASP A 7 -15.75 -15.32 -48.73
C ASP A 7 -14.90 -14.06 -48.49
N ILE A 8 -15.52 -12.89 -48.62
CA ILE A 8 -14.89 -11.61 -48.35
C ILE A 8 -14.23 -11.60 -46.93
N ALA A 9 -14.89 -12.25 -45.96
CA ALA A 9 -14.34 -12.42 -44.60
C ALA A 9 -13.04 -13.21 -44.59
N ASP A 10 -12.85 -14.22 -45.46
CA ASP A 10 -11.63 -15.01 -45.55
C ASP A 10 -10.51 -14.27 -46.25
N LEU A 11 -10.80 -13.36 -47.18
CA LEU A 11 -9.83 -12.46 -47.78
C LEU A 11 -9.26 -11.49 -46.72
N PHE A 12 -10.11 -10.96 -45.85
CA PHE A 12 -9.66 -10.09 -44.74
C PHE A 12 -8.87 -10.82 -43.68
N LYS A 13 -9.19 -12.09 -43.36
CA LYS A 13 -8.41 -12.93 -42.45
C LYS A 13 -6.98 -13.22 -42.95
N GLN A 14 -6.78 -13.23 -44.27
CA GLN A 14 -5.45 -13.41 -44.88
C GLN A 14 -4.70 -12.07 -45.08
N GLY A 15 -5.32 -10.96 -44.77
CA GLY A 15 -4.72 -9.64 -44.83
C GLY A 15 -3.51 -9.52 -43.89
N LYS A 16 -2.40 -8.99 -44.41
CA LYS A 16 -1.20 -8.71 -43.61
C LYS A 16 -1.05 -7.20 -43.44
N ILE A 17 -0.84 -6.77 -42.21
CA ILE A 17 -0.51 -5.39 -41.92
C ILE A 17 0.99 -5.20 -42.24
N LYS A 18 1.27 -4.30 -43.18
CA LYS A 18 2.65 -3.88 -43.50
C LYS A 18 2.88 -2.47 -43.02
N VAL A 19 3.99 -2.27 -42.35
CA VAL A 19 4.39 -0.99 -41.76
C VAL A 19 5.54 -0.43 -42.59
N THR A 20 5.46 0.86 -42.90
CA THR A 20 6.53 1.60 -43.51
C THR A 20 6.98 2.70 -42.52
N GLU A 21 8.25 2.70 -42.16
CA GLU A 21 8.81 3.75 -41.29
C GLU A 21 9.07 5.01 -42.10
N ASP A 22 8.88 6.19 -41.49
CA ASP A 22 9.19 7.47 -42.12
C ASP A 22 10.63 7.52 -42.61
N GLY A 23 10.80 7.91 -43.87
CA GLY A 23 12.11 7.94 -44.53
C GLY A 23 12.61 6.59 -45.08
N SER A 24 11.87 5.49 -44.91
CA SER A 24 12.19 4.18 -45.46
C SER A 24 11.21 3.79 -46.57
N GLN A 25 11.72 3.15 -47.62
CA GLN A 25 10.88 2.50 -48.67
C GLN A 25 10.61 1.03 -48.33
N LYS A 26 11.23 0.50 -47.26
CA LYS A 26 11.07 -0.91 -46.87
C LYS A 26 9.77 -1.11 -46.12
N LYS A 27 8.95 -2.04 -46.63
CA LYS A 27 7.75 -2.50 -45.98
C LYS A 27 8.08 -3.71 -45.12
N THR A 28 7.88 -3.62 -43.80
CA THR A 28 8.09 -4.72 -42.86
C THR A 28 6.73 -5.28 -42.44
N ASP A 29 6.60 -6.61 -42.42
CA ASP A 29 5.41 -7.26 -41.86
C ASP A 29 5.29 -6.94 -40.38
N PHE A 30 4.09 -6.67 -39.91
CA PHE A 30 3.78 -6.42 -38.50
C PHE A 30 4.37 -7.49 -37.57
N ASN A 31 4.26 -8.76 -37.97
CA ASN A 31 4.75 -9.90 -37.18
C ASN A 31 6.28 -9.99 -37.10
N ASP A 32 6.98 -9.33 -38.02
CA ASP A 32 8.46 -9.32 -38.03
C ASP A 32 9.03 -8.13 -37.25
N MET A 33 8.16 -7.29 -36.69
CA MET A 33 8.57 -6.14 -35.86
C MET A 33 8.84 -6.59 -34.42
N GLY A 34 9.66 -5.82 -33.71
CA GLY A 34 9.86 -6.01 -32.27
C GLY A 34 8.55 -5.80 -31.48
N HIS A 35 8.40 -6.51 -30.38
CA HIS A 35 7.16 -6.49 -29.57
C HIS A 35 6.70 -5.09 -29.16
N GLY A 36 7.63 -4.19 -28.81
CA GLY A 36 7.29 -2.80 -28.48
C GLY A 36 6.64 -2.05 -29.65
N ALA A 37 7.14 -2.23 -30.88
CA ALA A 37 6.57 -1.61 -32.08
C ALA A 37 5.20 -2.22 -32.42
N GLN A 38 5.04 -3.54 -32.30
CA GLN A 38 3.75 -4.20 -32.48
C GLN A 38 2.71 -3.66 -31.50
N ARG A 39 3.07 -3.51 -30.21
CA ARG A 39 2.18 -2.94 -29.20
C ARG A 39 1.86 -1.47 -29.46
N ALA A 40 2.83 -0.66 -29.85
CA ALA A 40 2.58 0.75 -30.21
C ALA A 40 1.58 0.88 -31.36
N ILE A 41 1.67 0.02 -32.37
CA ILE A 41 0.70 -0.03 -33.48
C ILE A 41 -0.68 -0.45 -32.99
N GLN A 42 -0.77 -1.53 -32.17
CA GLN A 42 -2.05 -1.97 -31.60
C GLN A 42 -2.70 -0.84 -30.77
N MET A 43 -1.92 -0.12 -29.96
CA MET A 43 -2.40 1.01 -29.17
C MET A 43 -2.90 2.15 -30.06
N THR A 44 -2.18 2.46 -31.13
CA THR A 44 -2.61 3.46 -32.11
C THR A 44 -3.95 3.08 -32.75
N LEU A 45 -4.14 1.81 -33.07
CA LEU A 45 -5.41 1.32 -33.64
C LEU A 45 -6.54 1.38 -32.60
N ILE A 46 -6.30 1.03 -31.35
CA ILE A 46 -7.32 1.15 -30.27
C ILE A 46 -7.66 2.63 -30.06
N ARG A 47 -6.67 3.52 -30.02
CA ARG A 47 -6.91 4.95 -29.89
C ARG A 47 -7.69 5.50 -31.10
N HIS A 48 -7.32 5.12 -32.30
CA HIS A 48 -8.05 5.52 -33.51
C HIS A 48 -9.49 4.99 -33.49
N LEU A 49 -9.70 3.74 -33.07
CA LEU A 49 -11.04 3.18 -32.87
C LEU A 49 -11.84 4.03 -31.88
N ALA A 50 -11.23 4.43 -30.75
CA ALA A 50 -11.87 5.29 -29.76
C ALA A 50 -12.25 6.68 -30.33
N GLU A 51 -11.42 7.23 -31.23
CA GLU A 51 -11.68 8.53 -31.86
C GLU A 51 -12.83 8.48 -32.87
N ILE A 52 -12.89 7.42 -33.73
CA ILE A 52 -13.85 7.33 -34.82
C ILE A 52 -15.19 6.67 -34.44
N THR A 53 -15.21 5.94 -33.33
CA THR A 53 -16.44 5.24 -32.90
C THR A 53 -17.47 6.24 -32.43
N LYS A 54 -18.65 6.17 -33.06
CA LYS A 54 -19.86 6.86 -32.59
C LYS A 54 -20.37 6.15 -31.33
N ASP A 55 -21.15 6.89 -30.53
CA ASP A 55 -21.77 6.34 -29.34
C ASP A 55 -22.66 5.13 -29.67
N VAL A 56 -22.15 3.94 -29.35
CA VAL A 56 -22.83 2.65 -29.67
C VAL A 56 -24.01 2.41 -28.74
N SER A 57 -24.08 3.10 -27.59
CA SER A 57 -25.17 2.96 -26.61
C SER A 57 -26.53 3.38 -27.21
N LYS A 58 -26.53 4.22 -28.24
CA LYS A 58 -27.71 4.70 -28.90
C LYS A 58 -28.40 3.62 -29.75
N ASP A 59 -27.68 2.60 -30.18
CA ASP A 59 -28.20 1.53 -31.05
C ASP A 59 -28.65 0.28 -30.25
N GLY A 60 -28.63 0.32 -28.91
CA GLY A 60 -29.01 -0.79 -28.02
C GLY A 60 -28.09 -2.01 -28.11
N LYS A 61 -26.91 -1.88 -28.74
CA LYS A 61 -25.90 -2.93 -28.84
C LYS A 61 -24.76 -2.61 -27.87
N THR A 62 -24.25 -3.61 -27.17
CA THR A 62 -23.07 -3.50 -26.35
C THR A 62 -21.92 -4.27 -27.00
N ASN A 63 -20.83 -3.58 -27.26
CA ASN A 63 -19.59 -4.23 -27.73
C ASN A 63 -18.70 -4.56 -26.53
N LEU A 64 -18.26 -5.81 -26.41
CA LEU A 64 -17.35 -6.27 -25.39
C LEU A 64 -15.92 -6.29 -25.96
N LEU A 65 -15.00 -5.61 -25.28
CA LEU A 65 -13.56 -5.60 -25.58
C LEU A 65 -12.81 -6.28 -24.44
N LEU A 66 -12.22 -7.44 -24.73
CA LEU A 66 -11.41 -8.20 -23.78
C LEU A 66 -9.93 -8.09 -24.17
N ILE A 67 -9.09 -7.66 -23.26
CA ILE A 67 -7.67 -7.46 -23.51
C ILE A 67 -6.84 -8.04 -22.36
N ASP A 68 -5.88 -8.87 -22.71
CA ASP A 68 -4.94 -9.43 -21.74
C ASP A 68 -3.65 -8.61 -21.75
N GLU A 69 -3.28 -8.08 -20.57
CA GLU A 69 -2.08 -7.27 -20.33
C GLU A 69 -1.79 -6.25 -21.45
N PRO A 70 -2.69 -5.29 -21.71
CA PRO A 70 -2.53 -4.35 -22.82
C PRO A 70 -1.28 -3.46 -22.71
N GLU A 71 -0.73 -3.29 -21.53
CA GLU A 71 0.44 -2.47 -21.24
C GLU A 71 1.78 -3.14 -21.52
N LEU A 72 1.82 -4.43 -21.80
CA LEU A 72 3.08 -5.15 -22.01
C LEU A 72 3.95 -4.47 -23.08
N PHE A 73 5.24 -4.30 -22.76
CA PHE A 73 6.26 -3.66 -23.61
C PHE A 73 6.03 -2.18 -23.87
N LEU A 74 5.11 -1.51 -23.19
CA LEU A 74 4.89 -0.08 -23.31
C LEU A 74 5.70 0.72 -22.26
N HIS A 75 6.16 1.89 -22.67
CA HIS A 75 6.73 2.87 -21.76
C HIS A 75 5.63 3.49 -20.86
N PRO A 76 5.89 3.90 -19.61
CA PRO A 76 4.88 4.46 -18.70
C PRO A 76 3.95 5.51 -19.31
N GLN A 77 4.48 6.46 -20.08
CA GLN A 77 3.65 7.47 -20.76
C GLN A 77 2.69 6.86 -21.81
N ALA A 78 3.13 5.80 -22.51
CA ALA A 78 2.27 5.09 -23.45
C ALA A 78 1.16 4.29 -22.75
N ILE A 79 1.42 3.80 -21.54
CA ILE A 79 0.42 3.14 -20.69
C ILE A 79 -0.70 4.13 -20.30
N GLU A 80 -0.34 5.36 -19.93
CA GLU A 80 -1.34 6.39 -19.61
C GLU A 80 -2.22 6.74 -20.81
N LEU A 81 -1.62 6.88 -22.00
CA LEU A 81 -2.36 7.13 -23.24
C LEU A 81 -3.30 5.96 -23.60
N LEU A 82 -2.84 4.73 -23.40
CA LEU A 82 -3.64 3.52 -23.57
C LEU A 82 -4.84 3.52 -22.62
N ARG A 83 -4.61 3.72 -21.32
CA ARG A 83 -5.67 3.76 -20.31
C ARG A 83 -6.72 4.81 -20.68
N ALA A 84 -6.30 6.03 -21.02
CA ALA A 84 -7.21 7.09 -21.44
C ALA A 84 -8.03 6.69 -22.70
N SER A 85 -7.41 5.97 -23.64
CA SER A 85 -8.11 5.49 -24.84
C SER A 85 -9.15 4.41 -24.52
N LEU A 86 -8.82 3.47 -23.64
CA LEU A 86 -9.74 2.42 -23.17
C LEU A 86 -10.93 3.04 -22.40
N LYS A 87 -10.66 4.03 -21.56
CA LYS A 87 -11.71 4.79 -20.83
C LYS A 87 -12.61 5.58 -21.79
N SER A 88 -12.05 6.15 -22.84
CA SER A 88 -12.83 6.81 -23.90
C SER A 88 -13.75 5.84 -24.64
N LEU A 89 -13.30 4.62 -24.93
CA LEU A 89 -14.16 3.57 -25.52
C LEU A 89 -15.28 3.17 -24.58
N SER A 90 -14.99 3.00 -23.29
CA SER A 90 -16.01 2.69 -22.28
C SER A 90 -17.11 3.76 -22.24
N ASN A 91 -16.74 5.04 -22.31
CA ASN A 91 -17.69 6.15 -22.34
C ASN A 91 -18.52 6.22 -23.64
N LYS A 92 -18.12 5.49 -24.68
CA LYS A 92 -18.84 5.37 -25.96
C LYS A 92 -19.66 4.08 -26.10
N GLY A 93 -19.91 3.39 -24.99
CA GLY A 93 -20.77 2.22 -24.93
C GLY A 93 -20.07 0.88 -25.18
N TYR A 94 -18.74 0.84 -25.18
CA TYR A 94 -18.01 -0.42 -25.10
C TYR A 94 -17.95 -0.90 -23.64
N GLN A 95 -18.13 -2.18 -23.42
CA GLN A 95 -17.74 -2.82 -22.18
C GLN A 95 -16.29 -3.28 -22.32
N VAL A 96 -15.39 -2.62 -21.59
CA VAL A 96 -13.95 -2.91 -21.64
C VAL A 96 -13.55 -3.70 -20.40
N VAL A 97 -12.95 -4.87 -20.60
CA VAL A 97 -12.39 -5.70 -19.55
C VAL A 97 -10.94 -6.01 -19.91
N PHE A 98 -10.02 -5.76 -19.01
CA PHE A 98 -8.63 -6.10 -19.24
C PHE A 98 -7.98 -6.65 -17.97
N THR A 99 -6.95 -7.48 -18.16
CA THR A 99 -6.04 -7.88 -17.08
C THR A 99 -4.84 -6.95 -17.04
N THR A 100 -4.22 -6.77 -15.89
CA THR A 100 -3.01 -5.97 -15.77
C THR A 100 -2.16 -6.39 -14.56
N HIS A 101 -0.84 -6.25 -14.70
CA HIS A 101 0.13 -6.29 -13.61
C HIS A 101 0.75 -4.90 -13.35
N SER A 102 0.26 -3.87 -14.00
CA SER A 102 0.80 -2.52 -13.89
C SER A 102 -0.09 -1.60 -13.05
N PRO A 103 0.46 -0.99 -11.98
CA PRO A 103 -0.27 0.02 -11.22
C PRO A 103 -0.64 1.25 -12.06
N PHE A 104 0.07 1.52 -13.16
CA PHE A 104 -0.23 2.64 -14.07
C PHE A 104 -1.51 2.46 -14.88
N MET A 105 -2.07 1.24 -14.89
CA MET A 105 -3.34 0.95 -15.56
C MET A 105 -4.57 1.22 -14.69
N ILE A 106 -4.38 1.56 -13.41
CA ILE A 106 -5.46 1.74 -12.44
C ILE A 106 -5.39 3.14 -11.84
N GLU A 107 -6.49 3.87 -11.90
CA GLU A 107 -6.71 5.14 -11.18
C GLU A 107 -7.61 4.92 -9.97
N PRO A 108 -7.60 5.84 -8.98
CA PRO A 108 -8.47 5.74 -7.81
C PRO A 108 -9.96 5.55 -8.16
N GLU A 109 -10.43 6.16 -9.24
CA GLU A 109 -11.81 6.04 -9.71
C GLU A 109 -12.15 4.66 -10.30
N ASP A 110 -11.13 3.89 -10.69
CA ASP A 110 -11.30 2.55 -11.28
C ASP A 110 -11.41 1.45 -10.21
N ILE A 111 -11.03 1.76 -8.95
CA ILE A 111 -10.99 0.81 -7.84
C ILE A 111 -12.33 0.12 -7.60
N PRO A 112 -13.48 0.79 -7.62
CA PRO A 112 -14.77 0.13 -7.46
C PRO A 112 -15.06 -0.95 -8.50
N TYR A 113 -14.40 -0.89 -9.64
CA TYR A 113 -14.55 -1.81 -10.76
C TYR A 113 -13.40 -2.79 -10.91
N THR A 114 -12.39 -2.69 -10.02
CA THR A 114 -11.19 -3.53 -10.04
C THR A 114 -11.42 -4.80 -9.23
N ASN A 115 -11.13 -5.95 -9.83
CA ASN A 115 -11.12 -7.24 -9.15
C ASN A 115 -9.68 -7.66 -8.87
N ILE A 116 -9.37 -7.97 -7.62
CA ILE A 116 -8.09 -8.56 -7.24
C ILE A 116 -8.21 -10.06 -7.38
N VAL A 117 -7.35 -10.67 -8.18
CA VAL A 117 -7.30 -12.11 -8.39
C VAL A 117 -6.06 -12.67 -7.71
N ARG A 118 -6.24 -13.61 -6.80
CA ARG A 118 -5.16 -14.27 -6.06
C ARG A 118 -5.25 -15.77 -6.20
N LYS A 119 -4.08 -16.44 -6.13
CA LYS A 119 -3.97 -17.89 -6.09
C LYS A 119 -3.54 -18.34 -4.70
N ASN A 120 -4.27 -19.28 -4.13
CA ASN A 120 -3.92 -19.97 -2.88
C ASN A 120 -3.89 -21.49 -3.07
N ALA A 121 -3.80 -22.25 -1.98
CA ALA A 121 -3.78 -23.71 -2.00
C ALA A 121 -5.06 -24.33 -2.60
N GLU A 122 -6.20 -23.64 -2.52
CA GLU A 122 -7.50 -24.12 -3.04
C GLU A 122 -7.72 -23.73 -4.51
N GLY A 123 -6.87 -22.88 -5.09
CA GLY A 123 -6.96 -22.44 -6.48
C GLY A 123 -6.94 -20.92 -6.65
N THR A 124 -7.46 -20.45 -7.78
CA THR A 124 -7.56 -19.03 -8.11
C THR A 124 -8.94 -18.52 -7.70
N ARG A 125 -8.96 -17.39 -6.98
CA ARG A 125 -10.20 -16.72 -6.56
C ARG A 125 -10.14 -15.21 -6.77
N VAL A 126 -11.30 -14.59 -6.85
CA VAL A 126 -11.47 -13.14 -6.84
C VAL A 126 -11.71 -12.72 -5.39
N GLU A 127 -10.93 -11.76 -4.91
CA GLU A 127 -11.06 -11.20 -3.57
C GLU A 127 -12.21 -10.17 -3.51
N THR A 128 -12.64 -9.83 -2.29
CA THR A 128 -13.65 -8.78 -2.07
C THR A 128 -13.19 -7.46 -2.66
N ARG A 129 -14.05 -6.80 -3.41
CA ARG A 129 -13.75 -5.48 -3.99
C ARG A 129 -13.66 -4.43 -2.90
N LEU A 130 -12.87 -3.38 -3.16
CA LEU A 130 -12.69 -2.30 -2.19
C LEU A 130 -14.01 -1.62 -1.81
N ASN A 131 -14.87 -1.30 -2.77
CA ASN A 131 -16.15 -0.66 -2.48
C ASN A 131 -17.08 -1.53 -1.61
N GLU A 132 -17.02 -2.85 -1.78
CA GLU A 132 -17.76 -3.81 -0.95
C GLU A 132 -17.15 -3.90 0.45
N ALA A 133 -15.82 -3.92 0.56
CA ALA A 133 -15.11 -3.91 1.83
C ALA A 133 -15.37 -2.61 2.61
N ILE A 134 -15.31 -1.46 1.94
CA ILE A 134 -15.64 -0.16 2.54
C ILE A 134 -17.08 -0.15 3.05
N ALA A 135 -18.04 -0.58 2.24
CA ALA A 135 -19.46 -0.59 2.62
C ALA A 135 -19.75 -1.48 3.83
N LYS A 136 -18.95 -2.54 4.06
CA LYS A 136 -19.09 -3.41 5.22
C LYS A 136 -18.46 -2.85 6.50
N VAL A 137 -17.34 -2.14 6.36
CA VAL A 137 -16.51 -1.68 7.50
C VAL A 137 -16.92 -0.28 7.97
N LEU A 138 -17.44 0.55 7.07
CA LEU A 138 -17.63 1.98 7.33
C LEU A 138 -19.10 2.37 7.26
N ASP A 139 -19.71 2.51 8.44
CA ASP A 139 -20.97 3.27 8.55
C ASP A 139 -20.73 4.80 8.40
N THR A 140 -19.49 5.31 8.55
CA THR A 140 -19.24 6.76 8.66
C THR A 140 -17.87 7.30 8.19
N HIS A 141 -16.90 6.50 7.73
CA HIS A 141 -15.53 7.00 7.50
C HIS A 141 -14.97 6.78 6.07
N ASP A 142 -15.68 7.31 5.09
CA ASP A 142 -15.27 7.38 3.68
C ASP A 142 -13.88 8.03 3.48
N ALA A 143 -13.49 8.97 4.37
CA ALA A 143 -12.22 9.69 4.31
C ALA A 143 -10.98 8.81 4.55
N GLN A 144 -11.04 7.82 5.46
CA GLN A 144 -9.90 6.94 5.76
C GLN A 144 -9.64 5.94 4.65
N ALA A 145 -10.72 5.42 4.06
CA ALA A 145 -10.62 4.55 2.89
C ALA A 145 -10.03 5.27 1.68
N ARG A 146 -10.49 6.50 1.44
CA ARG A 146 -9.93 7.36 0.40
C ARG A 146 -8.45 7.63 0.62
N LEU A 147 -8.05 7.96 1.86
CA LEU A 147 -6.66 8.22 2.20
C LEU A 147 -5.76 7.01 1.88
N LEU A 148 -6.22 5.79 2.14
CA LEU A 148 -5.49 4.56 1.86
C LEU A 148 -5.22 4.39 0.35
N PHE A 149 -6.16 4.79 -0.50
CA PHE A 149 -6.15 4.48 -1.92
C PHE A 149 -5.94 5.69 -2.83
N GLU A 150 -6.21 6.93 -2.39
CA GLU A 150 -5.96 8.16 -3.15
C GLU A 150 -4.49 8.59 -3.13
N THR A 151 -3.73 8.16 -2.11
CA THR A 151 -2.28 8.38 -2.06
C THR A 151 -1.55 7.32 -2.88
N TYR A 152 -0.35 7.62 -3.36
CA TYR A 152 0.56 6.86 -4.24
C TYR A 152 0.76 5.36 -3.91
N ASN A 153 0.09 4.84 -2.89
CA ASN A 153 0.26 3.49 -2.37
C ASN A 153 -0.62 2.42 -3.03
N LEU A 154 -1.64 2.83 -3.80
CA LEU A 154 -2.61 1.89 -4.39
C LEU A 154 -1.93 0.75 -5.16
N GLY A 155 -1.01 1.09 -6.06
CA GLY A 155 -0.29 0.10 -6.84
C GLY A 155 0.52 -0.86 -5.97
N GLN A 156 1.13 -0.37 -4.89
CA GLN A 156 1.87 -1.22 -3.96
C GLN A 156 0.94 -2.18 -3.22
N ILE A 157 -0.22 -1.69 -2.74
CA ILE A 157 -1.20 -2.51 -2.02
C ILE A 157 -1.74 -3.63 -2.91
N LEU A 158 -2.19 -3.30 -4.12
CA LEU A 158 -2.85 -4.26 -5.01
C LEU A 158 -1.90 -5.37 -5.49
N PHE A 159 -0.62 -5.06 -5.68
CA PHE A 159 0.38 -5.99 -6.24
C PHE A 159 1.34 -6.58 -5.20
N SER A 160 1.10 -6.34 -3.91
CA SER A 160 1.88 -6.97 -2.82
C SER A 160 1.15 -8.15 -2.20
N ASP A 161 1.93 -9.05 -1.58
CA ASP A 161 1.37 -10.20 -0.87
C ASP A 161 0.82 -9.81 0.51
N ALA A 162 1.37 -8.75 1.12
CA ALA A 162 0.95 -8.22 2.42
C ALA A 162 1.17 -6.71 2.51
N VAL A 163 0.52 -6.07 3.48
CA VAL A 163 0.62 -4.64 3.75
C VAL A 163 1.13 -4.41 5.17
N LEU A 164 2.10 -3.51 5.31
CA LEU A 164 2.56 -2.96 6.58
C LEU A 164 2.10 -1.50 6.66
N ILE A 165 1.22 -1.21 7.60
CA ILE A 165 0.76 0.16 7.86
C ILE A 165 1.69 0.76 8.91
N ALA A 166 2.24 1.93 8.63
CA ALA A 166 3.05 2.70 9.58
C ALA A 166 2.38 4.04 9.88
N GLU A 167 2.69 4.61 11.02
CA GLU A 167 2.01 5.80 11.50
C GLU A 167 2.37 7.06 10.72
N GLY A 168 3.67 7.23 10.40
CA GLY A 168 4.17 8.50 9.89
C GLY A 168 5.35 8.44 8.92
N ASP A 169 5.88 9.64 8.65
CA ASP A 169 6.96 9.81 7.66
C ASP A 169 8.31 9.26 8.14
N THR A 170 8.56 9.17 9.45
CA THR A 170 9.80 8.56 9.96
C THR A 170 9.89 7.12 9.47
N GLU A 171 8.87 6.31 9.71
CA GLU A 171 8.83 4.91 9.29
C GLU A 171 8.99 4.79 7.77
N LYS A 172 8.32 5.65 7.01
CA LYS A 172 8.45 5.69 5.55
C LYS A 172 9.90 5.85 5.10
N GLN A 173 10.68 6.67 5.82
CA GLN A 173 12.04 6.99 5.47
C GLN A 173 13.05 5.96 5.98
N VAL A 174 12.83 5.42 7.17
CA VAL A 174 13.84 4.60 7.87
C VAL A 174 13.62 3.10 7.71
N LEU A 175 12.35 2.62 7.61
CA LEU A 175 12.07 1.19 7.53
C LEU A 175 12.64 0.50 6.29
N PRO A 176 12.53 1.05 5.06
CA PRO A 176 13.07 0.36 3.89
C PRO A 176 14.59 0.10 3.99
N PRO A 177 15.45 1.08 4.33
CA PRO A 177 16.87 0.81 4.50
C PRO A 177 17.19 -0.05 5.73
N LEU A 178 16.44 0.08 6.83
CA LEU A 178 16.58 -0.75 8.02
C LEU A 178 16.31 -2.23 7.72
N MET A 179 15.18 -2.54 7.11
CA MET A 179 14.80 -3.90 6.71
C MET A 179 15.85 -4.52 5.77
N LYS A 180 16.33 -3.73 4.81
CA LYS A 180 17.40 -4.18 3.92
C LYS A 180 18.71 -4.48 4.68
N LYS A 181 19.06 -3.69 5.69
CA LYS A 181 20.27 -3.90 6.51
C LYS A 181 20.14 -5.13 7.41
N VAL A 182 19.00 -5.32 8.08
CA VAL A 182 18.78 -6.39 9.07
C VAL A 182 18.51 -7.73 8.37
N ILE A 183 17.62 -7.74 7.39
CA ILE A 183 17.13 -8.98 6.73
C ILE A 183 17.91 -9.30 5.45
N GLY A 184 18.62 -8.32 4.88
CA GLY A 184 19.30 -8.45 3.59
C GLY A 184 18.36 -8.39 2.38
N LYS A 185 17.09 -8.02 2.56
CA LYS A 185 16.05 -7.94 1.51
C LYS A 185 15.32 -6.61 1.55
N THR A 186 14.97 -6.10 0.37
CA THR A 186 14.09 -4.94 0.24
C THR A 186 12.63 -5.31 0.52
N LEU A 187 11.79 -4.32 0.83
CA LEU A 187 10.34 -4.53 0.98
C LEU A 187 9.71 -5.14 -0.29
N GLY A 188 10.20 -4.75 -1.48
CA GLY A 188 9.75 -5.33 -2.76
C GLY A 188 10.10 -6.82 -2.89
N GLU A 189 11.31 -7.24 -2.49
CA GLU A 189 11.71 -8.65 -2.46
C GLU A 189 10.91 -9.47 -1.44
N LEU A 190 10.46 -8.82 -0.36
CA LEU A 190 9.55 -9.39 0.64
C LEU A 190 8.09 -9.38 0.17
N LYS A 191 7.78 -8.71 -0.95
CA LYS A 191 6.43 -8.45 -1.46
C LYS A 191 5.52 -7.79 -0.40
N LEU A 192 6.10 -6.88 0.35
CA LEU A 192 5.46 -6.14 1.43
C LEU A 192 5.28 -4.68 1.01
N ALA A 193 4.03 -4.21 0.96
CA ALA A 193 3.73 -2.80 0.75
C ALA A 193 3.85 -2.04 2.05
N LEU A 194 4.53 -0.90 2.05
CA LEU A 194 4.55 0.03 3.17
C LEU A 194 3.57 1.18 2.92
N VAL A 195 2.58 1.32 3.78
CA VAL A 195 1.52 2.32 3.70
C VAL A 195 1.58 3.24 4.92
N ILE A 196 1.41 4.54 4.72
CA ILE A 196 1.46 5.53 5.79
C ILE A 196 0.03 5.98 6.15
N ALA A 197 -0.32 5.82 7.43
CA ALA A 197 -1.65 6.11 7.94
C ALA A 197 -1.89 7.62 8.19
N ASN A 198 -0.83 8.43 8.24
CA ASN A 198 -0.87 9.84 8.64
C ASN A 198 -1.58 10.05 10.00
N GLY A 199 -1.19 9.23 10.97
CA GLY A 199 -1.64 9.25 12.35
C GLY A 199 -2.29 7.95 12.83
N SER A 200 -2.13 7.67 14.10
CA SER A 200 -2.55 6.42 14.75
C SER A 200 -4.06 6.15 14.66
N GLN A 201 -4.88 7.18 14.60
CA GLN A 201 -6.36 7.06 14.53
C GLN A 201 -6.85 6.38 13.24
N SER A 202 -6.07 6.44 12.16
CA SER A 202 -6.43 5.84 10.86
C SER A 202 -6.06 4.35 10.77
N ILE A 203 -5.15 3.87 11.61
CA ILE A 203 -4.59 2.50 11.53
C ILE A 203 -5.70 1.43 11.58
N SER A 204 -6.57 1.50 12.58
CA SER A 204 -7.61 0.48 12.78
C SER A 204 -8.59 0.41 11.61
N GLY A 205 -9.04 1.55 11.09
CA GLY A 205 -9.93 1.60 9.93
C GLY A 205 -9.29 1.02 8.68
N MET A 206 -8.03 1.38 8.41
CA MET A 206 -7.26 0.84 7.27
C MET A 206 -7.05 -0.66 7.38
N MET A 207 -6.68 -1.16 8.57
CA MET A 207 -6.53 -2.60 8.80
C MET A 207 -7.83 -3.36 8.54
N ASN A 208 -8.97 -2.87 9.02
CA ASN A 208 -10.26 -3.52 8.85
C ASN A 208 -10.67 -3.60 7.37
N ILE A 209 -10.43 -2.56 6.59
CA ILE A 209 -10.70 -2.56 5.15
C ILE A 209 -9.83 -3.61 4.44
N LEU A 210 -8.52 -3.64 4.72
CA LEU A 210 -7.60 -4.60 4.10
C LEU A 210 -7.92 -6.04 4.50
N LYS A 211 -8.29 -6.30 5.76
CA LYS A 211 -8.77 -7.61 6.23
C LYS A 211 -10.04 -8.04 5.50
N GLU A 212 -11.01 -7.14 5.31
CA GLU A 212 -12.24 -7.44 4.56
C GLU A 212 -11.96 -7.74 3.08
N MET A 213 -10.89 -7.16 2.52
CA MET A 213 -10.38 -7.47 1.18
C MET A 213 -9.53 -8.75 1.12
N ASN A 214 -9.41 -9.51 2.20
CA ASN A 214 -8.51 -10.66 2.37
C ASN A 214 -7.03 -10.34 2.06
N ILE A 215 -6.60 -9.11 2.33
CA ILE A 215 -5.21 -8.70 2.19
C ILE A 215 -4.54 -8.82 3.56
N PRO A 216 -3.51 -9.69 3.72
CA PRO A 216 -2.76 -9.78 4.96
C PRO A 216 -2.19 -8.42 5.35
N VAL A 217 -2.47 -7.99 6.58
CA VAL A 217 -2.09 -6.66 7.06
C VAL A 217 -1.53 -6.70 8.47
N LYS A 218 -0.45 -5.95 8.67
CA LYS A 218 0.16 -5.63 9.96
C LYS A 218 0.26 -4.13 10.10
N ALA A 219 0.34 -3.63 11.33
CA ALA A 219 0.49 -2.21 11.59
C ALA A 219 1.58 -1.93 12.61
N LEU A 220 2.16 -0.75 12.53
CA LEU A 220 3.10 -0.18 13.48
C LEU A 220 2.47 1.03 14.14
N ALA A 221 2.64 1.16 15.42
CA ALA A 221 2.13 2.28 16.19
C ALA A 221 3.12 2.70 17.29
N ASP A 222 3.12 3.96 17.63
CA ASP A 222 3.79 4.49 18.80
C ASP A 222 3.08 3.99 20.09
N LEU A 223 3.74 4.04 21.23
CA LEU A 223 3.20 3.53 22.49
C LEU A 223 1.91 4.25 22.93
N ASP A 224 1.74 5.52 22.56
CA ASP A 224 0.54 6.31 22.89
C ASP A 224 -0.73 5.73 22.24
N PHE A 225 -0.61 5.02 21.11
CA PHE A 225 -1.70 4.31 20.49
C PHE A 225 -2.39 3.35 21.47
N ALA A 226 -1.60 2.61 22.30
CA ALA A 226 -2.14 1.64 23.25
C ALA A 226 -3.17 2.27 24.19
N PHE A 227 -2.95 3.52 24.59
CA PHE A 227 -3.81 4.26 25.52
C PHE A 227 -5.08 4.84 24.86
N SER A 228 -5.12 4.90 23.54
CA SER A 228 -6.27 5.33 22.75
C SER A 228 -7.04 4.18 22.07
N ALA A 229 -6.46 2.99 22.04
CA ALA A 229 -6.94 1.81 21.29
C ALA A 229 -8.27 1.24 21.79
N HIS A 230 -8.70 1.58 23.02
CA HIS A 230 -10.04 1.26 23.53
C HIS A 230 -11.17 1.88 22.69
N LYS A 231 -10.89 3.01 22.03
CA LYS A 231 -11.84 3.65 21.10
C LYS A 231 -12.14 2.78 19.88
N PHE A 232 -11.24 1.88 19.54
CA PHE A 232 -11.33 0.95 18.42
C PHE A 232 -11.67 -0.49 18.87
N GLN A 233 -12.03 -0.68 20.15
CA GLN A 233 -12.35 -1.99 20.73
C GLN A 233 -11.20 -3.01 20.64
N LEU A 234 -9.96 -2.54 20.58
CA LEU A 234 -8.76 -3.38 20.53
C LEU A 234 -8.24 -3.75 21.92
N ILE A 235 -8.60 -3.00 22.94
CA ILE A 235 -8.24 -3.23 24.35
C ILE A 235 -9.31 -2.58 25.23
N GLU A 236 -9.52 -3.12 26.43
CA GLU A 236 -10.40 -2.49 27.42
C GLU A 236 -9.71 -1.28 28.07
N LYS A 237 -10.48 -0.23 28.32
CA LYS A 237 -9.95 1.00 28.95
C LYS A 237 -9.37 0.75 30.34
N GLU A 238 -9.97 -0.21 31.06
CA GLU A 238 -9.62 -0.65 32.41
C GLU A 238 -8.54 -1.75 32.44
N ASN A 239 -7.94 -2.06 31.28
CA ASN A 239 -6.88 -3.07 31.19
C ASN A 239 -5.76 -2.80 32.22
N GLU A 240 -5.30 -3.81 32.93
CA GLU A 240 -4.36 -3.70 34.03
C GLU A 240 -3.04 -3.05 33.66
N TYR A 241 -2.51 -3.34 32.47
CA TYR A 241 -1.26 -2.77 31.97
C TYR A 241 -1.40 -1.27 31.70
N ILE A 242 -2.54 -0.86 31.09
CA ILE A 242 -2.86 0.56 30.86
C ILE A 242 -2.95 1.28 32.21
N GLN A 243 -3.68 0.71 33.19
CA GLN A 243 -3.88 1.36 34.48
C GLN A 243 -2.56 1.53 35.25
N LYS A 244 -1.69 0.51 35.28
CA LYS A 244 -0.36 0.60 35.88
C LYS A 244 0.50 1.68 35.21
N CYS A 245 0.52 1.74 33.89
CA CYS A 245 1.26 2.79 33.16
C CYS A 245 0.72 4.20 33.51
N LEU A 246 -0.60 4.37 33.62
CA LEU A 246 -1.20 5.66 33.99
C LEU A 246 -0.93 6.03 35.46
N ASP A 247 -0.77 5.07 36.37
CA ASP A 247 -0.33 5.32 37.75
C ASP A 247 1.10 5.87 37.75
N ILE A 248 2.02 5.20 37.05
CA ILE A 248 3.42 5.64 36.93
C ILE A 248 3.49 7.05 36.29
N ILE A 249 2.74 7.31 35.22
CA ILE A 249 2.67 8.64 34.61
C ILE A 249 2.22 9.70 35.65
N SER A 250 1.24 9.37 36.47
CA SER A 250 0.74 10.28 37.51
C SER A 250 1.78 10.54 38.60
N GLU A 251 2.61 9.54 38.94
CA GLU A 251 3.71 9.67 39.88
C GLU A 251 4.88 10.49 39.33
N MET A 252 5.14 10.42 38.03
CA MET A 252 6.17 11.22 37.35
C MET A 252 5.80 12.70 37.19
N GLN A 253 4.51 13.02 37.14
CA GLN A 253 4.02 14.36 36.85
C GLN A 253 4.58 15.49 37.76
N PRO A 254 4.68 15.33 39.12
CA PRO A 254 5.22 16.38 39.97
C PRO A 254 6.71 16.68 39.71
N GLU A 255 7.50 15.71 39.30
CA GLU A 255 8.93 15.88 39.02
C GLU A 255 9.18 16.56 37.68
N HIS A 256 8.45 16.15 36.64
CA HIS A 256 8.64 16.62 35.27
C HIS A 256 7.78 17.83 34.91
N GLY A 257 6.67 18.09 35.63
CA GLY A 257 5.82 19.25 35.46
C GLY A 257 4.96 19.26 34.18
N PHE A 258 4.83 18.13 33.49
CA PHE A 258 3.96 18.01 32.31
C PHE A 258 2.47 18.04 32.68
N ASN A 259 1.60 18.28 31.69
CA ASN A 259 0.16 18.34 31.89
C ASN A 259 -0.52 17.00 31.67
N LEU A 260 -1.59 16.77 32.45
CA LEU A 260 -2.51 15.64 32.30
C LEU A 260 -3.94 16.13 32.01
N GLN A 261 -4.65 15.44 31.15
CA GLN A 261 -6.11 15.55 31.01
C GLN A 261 -6.77 14.33 31.64
N GLY A 262 -7.23 14.48 32.86
CA GLY A 262 -7.56 13.35 33.73
C GLY A 262 -6.29 12.62 34.10
N ARG A 263 -6.14 11.36 33.68
CA ARG A 263 -4.94 10.54 33.89
C ARG A 263 -4.05 10.44 32.64
N TYR A 264 -4.49 10.97 31.50
CA TYR A 264 -3.80 10.83 30.22
C TYR A 264 -2.87 12.01 29.95
N PRO A 265 -1.67 11.76 29.39
CA PRO A 265 -0.77 12.81 28.95
C PRO A 265 -1.43 13.82 28.02
N SER A 266 -1.19 15.10 28.28
CA SER A 266 -1.58 16.20 27.40
C SER A 266 -0.39 17.11 27.18
N GLY A 267 -0.31 17.76 26.01
CA GLY A 267 0.76 18.70 25.72
C GLY A 267 0.73 19.91 26.65
N GLY A 268 1.88 20.48 26.96
CA GLY A 268 2.05 21.68 27.78
C GLY A 268 3.36 21.70 28.57
N ASN A 269 3.75 22.87 29.08
CA ASN A 269 4.99 23.07 29.82
C ASN A 269 6.27 22.56 29.12
N GLY A 270 6.31 22.68 27.77
CA GLY A 270 7.46 22.23 26.99
C GLY A 270 7.40 20.79 26.52
N PHE A 271 6.42 19.99 26.97
CA PHE A 271 6.23 18.60 26.55
C PHE A 271 5.14 18.45 25.49
N LYS A 272 5.38 17.58 24.52
CA LYS A 272 4.33 16.97 23.70
C LYS A 272 3.82 15.71 24.39
N ALA A 273 2.56 15.33 24.19
CA ALA A 273 1.98 14.15 24.81
C ALA A 273 2.80 12.87 24.50
N ALA A 274 3.28 12.68 23.28
CA ALA A 274 4.10 11.55 22.87
C ALA A 274 5.41 11.42 23.71
N GLN A 275 6.07 12.57 24.03
CA GLN A 275 7.29 12.57 24.82
C GLN A 275 7.09 12.05 26.25
N ILE A 276 5.88 12.18 26.80
CA ILE A 276 5.57 11.66 28.14
C ILE A 276 5.53 10.13 28.11
N TYR A 277 5.10 9.51 27.01
CA TYR A 277 5.16 8.06 26.85
C TYR A 277 6.58 7.56 26.59
N GLU A 278 7.45 8.38 25.99
CA GLU A 278 8.90 8.09 25.90
C GLU A 278 9.56 8.14 27.29
N LEU A 279 9.18 9.10 28.16
CA LEU A 279 9.62 9.13 29.55
C LEU A 279 9.10 7.93 30.35
N LEU A 280 7.83 7.55 30.15
CA LEU A 280 7.27 6.33 30.76
C LEU A 280 8.09 5.11 30.39
N ALA A 281 8.50 4.97 29.13
CA ALA A 281 9.28 3.84 28.64
C ALA A 281 10.68 3.74 29.27
N GLN A 282 11.18 4.80 29.90
CA GLN A 282 12.46 4.83 30.63
C GLN A 282 12.31 4.39 32.10
N GLN A 283 11.07 4.25 32.59
CA GLN A 283 10.84 3.84 33.98
C GLN A 283 10.93 2.32 34.12
N SER A 284 11.76 1.84 35.03
CA SER A 284 11.92 0.40 35.28
C SER A 284 10.62 -0.29 35.66
N GLU A 285 9.75 0.41 36.41
CA GLU A 285 8.44 -0.09 36.88
C GLU A 285 7.43 -0.25 35.74
N ALA A 286 7.65 0.42 34.59
CA ALA A 286 6.74 0.36 33.44
C ALA A 286 7.07 -0.80 32.48
N ILE A 287 8.27 -1.38 32.56
CA ILE A 287 8.77 -2.36 31.58
C ILE A 287 7.83 -3.53 31.39
N ASP A 288 7.42 -4.18 32.50
CA ASP A 288 6.54 -5.36 32.43
C ASP A 288 5.15 -5.01 31.86
N SER A 289 4.64 -3.81 32.20
CA SER A 289 3.35 -3.36 31.69
C SER A 289 3.40 -3.00 30.22
N ILE A 290 4.46 -2.35 29.77
CA ILE A 290 4.70 -2.06 28.36
C ILE A 290 4.86 -3.36 27.56
N GLN A 291 5.62 -4.33 28.08
CA GLN A 291 5.76 -5.63 27.43
C GLN A 291 4.42 -6.36 27.33
N GLY A 292 3.58 -6.30 28.38
CA GLY A 292 2.22 -6.86 28.34
C GLY A 292 1.34 -6.21 27.28
N LEU A 293 1.44 -4.88 27.08
CA LEU A 293 0.76 -4.17 25.99
C LEU A 293 1.26 -4.62 24.62
N ILE A 294 2.58 -4.73 24.42
CA ILE A 294 3.18 -5.19 23.16
C ILE A 294 2.65 -6.58 22.79
N GLU A 295 2.68 -7.54 23.72
CA GLU A 295 2.19 -8.89 23.46
C GLU A 295 0.68 -8.90 23.17
N HIS A 296 -0.10 -8.08 23.87
CA HIS A 296 -1.52 -7.92 23.58
C HIS A 296 -1.75 -7.43 22.14
N PHE A 297 -1.06 -6.35 21.72
CA PHE A 297 -1.25 -5.79 20.38
C PHE A 297 -0.69 -6.66 19.25
N LYS A 298 0.34 -7.47 19.51
CA LYS A 298 0.80 -8.49 18.56
C LYS A 298 -0.34 -9.47 18.18
N THR A 299 -1.25 -9.80 19.10
CA THR A 299 -2.42 -10.66 18.80
C THR A 299 -3.39 -10.00 17.81
N HIS A 300 -3.39 -8.67 17.73
CA HIS A 300 -4.16 -7.87 16.78
C HIS A 300 -3.42 -7.54 15.50
N SER A 301 -2.21 -8.11 15.30
CA SER A 301 -1.30 -7.80 14.17
C SER A 301 -0.80 -6.34 14.20
N ILE A 302 -0.62 -5.79 15.41
CA ILE A 302 -0.09 -4.45 15.63
C ILE A 302 1.19 -4.55 16.45
N TRP A 303 2.26 -3.95 15.96
CA TRP A 303 3.51 -3.76 16.68
C TRP A 303 3.49 -2.41 17.38
N VAL A 304 3.83 -2.39 18.65
CA VAL A 304 3.95 -1.16 19.44
C VAL A 304 5.41 -0.96 19.82
N TRP A 305 5.92 0.26 19.61
CA TRP A 305 7.32 0.59 19.91
C TRP A 305 7.54 0.73 21.42
N ARG A 306 8.39 -0.14 22.00
CA ARG A 306 8.58 -0.23 23.47
C ARG A 306 9.24 0.98 24.11
N LEU A 307 10.05 1.76 23.36
CA LEU A 307 10.67 3.00 23.83
C LEU A 307 9.81 4.25 23.58
N GLY A 308 8.52 4.07 23.34
CA GLY A 308 7.58 5.17 23.09
C GLY A 308 7.27 5.36 21.61
N ALA A 309 8.28 5.50 20.79
CA ALA A 309 8.22 5.70 19.35
C ALA A 309 9.41 4.98 18.66
N ILE A 310 9.44 5.00 17.32
CA ILE A 310 10.53 4.39 16.56
C ILE A 310 11.85 5.17 16.73
N GLU A 311 11.81 6.49 16.89
CA GLU A 311 12.97 7.36 16.91
C GLU A 311 13.99 6.98 18.03
N PRO A 312 13.57 6.75 19.30
CA PRO A 312 14.50 6.32 20.35
C PRO A 312 15.20 5.00 20.03
N HIS A 313 14.54 4.06 19.35
CA HIS A 313 15.19 2.80 18.95
C HIS A 313 16.31 3.00 17.94
N LEU A 314 16.21 4.04 17.10
CA LEU A 314 17.12 4.34 16.01
C LEU A 314 18.09 5.49 16.33
N CYS A 315 18.18 5.92 17.58
CA CYS A 315 19.00 7.05 18.02
C CYS A 315 18.74 8.34 17.22
N LEU A 316 17.49 8.59 16.81
CA LEU A 316 17.08 9.82 16.14
C LEU A 316 16.66 10.87 17.16
N GLU A 317 17.17 12.09 17.02
CA GLU A 317 16.87 13.20 17.93
C GLU A 317 15.58 13.95 17.54
N ALA A 318 15.20 13.89 16.27
CA ALA A 318 14.03 14.58 15.73
C ALA A 318 13.40 13.86 14.54
N LYS A 319 12.11 14.15 14.30
CA LYS A 319 11.36 13.67 13.12
C LYS A 319 11.61 14.60 11.91
N GLU A 320 12.88 14.71 11.48
CA GLU A 320 13.33 15.66 10.46
C GLU A 320 14.17 15.00 9.36
N THR A 321 14.14 15.61 8.18
CA THR A 321 14.82 15.07 6.98
C THR A 321 16.31 14.87 7.17
N ASP A 322 16.99 15.79 7.87
CA ASP A 322 18.43 15.72 8.12
C ASP A 322 18.79 14.54 9.02
N GLU A 323 17.97 14.25 10.04
CA GLU A 323 18.15 13.11 10.92
C GLU A 323 17.95 11.80 10.18
N TRP A 324 16.93 11.69 9.35
CA TRP A 324 16.70 10.50 8.50
C TRP A 324 17.84 10.28 7.50
N TYR A 325 18.40 11.35 6.94
CA TYR A 325 19.54 11.27 6.02
C TYR A 325 20.80 10.79 6.75
N LYS A 326 21.14 11.36 7.92
CA LYS A 326 22.25 10.93 8.77
C LYS A 326 22.11 9.46 9.18
N PHE A 327 20.90 9.05 9.58
CA PHE A 327 20.62 7.65 9.91
C PHE A 327 20.92 6.71 8.74
N LYS A 328 20.46 7.05 7.53
CA LYS A 328 20.71 6.25 6.32
C LYS A 328 22.22 6.15 6.00
N GLN A 329 22.97 7.23 6.16
CA GLN A 329 24.42 7.22 6.00
C GLN A 329 25.09 6.32 7.05
N ASN A 330 24.78 6.53 8.33
CA ASN A 330 25.31 5.72 9.42
C ASN A 330 25.01 4.23 9.22
N LEU A 331 23.80 3.89 8.80
CA LEU A 331 23.38 2.51 8.55
C LEU A 331 24.19 1.84 7.43
N ASN A 332 24.66 2.60 6.45
CA ASN A 332 25.53 2.09 5.38
C ASN A 332 26.98 1.92 5.81
N GLU A 333 27.49 2.82 6.66
CA GLU A 333 28.91 2.92 6.99
C GLU A 333 29.29 2.18 8.27
N LYS A 334 28.36 2.03 9.23
CA LYS A 334 28.60 1.48 10.54
C LYS A 334 27.94 0.10 10.72
N LYS A 335 28.32 -0.56 11.80
CA LYS A 335 27.64 -1.77 12.27
C LYS A 335 26.28 -1.41 12.86
N ILE A 336 25.35 -2.36 12.84
CA ILE A 336 23.98 -2.12 13.28
C ILE A 336 23.90 -1.77 14.76
N GLU A 337 24.75 -2.38 15.58
CA GLU A 337 24.83 -2.15 17.04
C GLU A 337 25.33 -0.74 17.40
N GLU A 338 25.95 -0.04 16.45
CA GLU A 338 26.44 1.33 16.64
C GLU A 338 25.41 2.39 16.23
N VAL A 339 24.36 1.97 15.54
CA VAL A 339 23.34 2.86 14.94
C VAL A 339 21.97 2.70 15.60
N ILE A 340 21.73 1.55 16.20
CA ILE A 340 20.45 1.18 16.81
C ILE A 340 20.64 1.01 18.32
N ALA A 341 19.84 1.73 19.11
CA ALA A 341 19.88 1.66 20.57
C ALA A 341 19.39 0.30 21.10
N ASP A 342 18.52 -0.36 20.36
CA ASP A 342 17.85 -1.58 20.78
C ASP A 342 17.80 -2.62 19.64
N PRO A 343 18.96 -3.24 19.32
CA PRO A 343 19.08 -4.18 18.22
C PRO A 343 18.15 -5.40 18.36
N LEU A 344 18.00 -5.94 19.57
CA LEU A 344 17.16 -7.13 19.81
C LEU A 344 15.69 -6.86 19.48
N HIS A 345 15.17 -5.72 19.89
CA HIS A 345 13.78 -5.36 19.59
C HIS A 345 13.56 -5.13 18.09
N ILE A 346 14.57 -4.59 17.39
CA ILE A 346 14.52 -4.43 15.92
C ILE A 346 14.59 -5.79 15.22
N GLU A 347 15.38 -6.74 15.71
CA GLU A 347 15.40 -8.11 15.18
C GLU A 347 14.04 -8.79 15.38
N GLU A 348 13.47 -8.76 16.58
CA GLU A 348 12.13 -9.27 16.87
C GLU A 348 11.05 -8.63 15.96
N PHE A 349 11.14 -7.31 15.77
CA PHE A 349 10.25 -6.57 14.88
C PHE A 349 10.36 -7.07 13.44
N THR A 350 11.57 -7.23 12.93
CA THR A 350 11.80 -7.66 11.55
C THR A 350 11.36 -9.11 11.31
N GLU A 351 11.58 -10.00 12.28
CA GLU A 351 11.05 -11.36 12.27
C GLU A 351 9.53 -11.36 12.28
N TRP A 352 8.93 -10.58 13.17
CA TRP A 352 7.47 -10.44 13.23
C TRP A 352 6.89 -9.91 11.90
N CYS A 353 7.52 -8.90 11.27
CA CYS A 353 7.10 -8.38 9.98
C CYS A 353 7.11 -9.42 8.87
N THR A 354 8.13 -10.28 8.85
CA THR A 354 8.35 -11.26 7.77
C THR A 354 7.64 -12.59 8.00
N ASN A 355 7.25 -12.87 9.23
CA ASN A 355 6.46 -14.06 9.53
C ASN A 355 5.07 -13.94 8.88
N ARG A 356 4.80 -14.83 7.90
CA ARG A 356 3.53 -14.87 7.14
C ARG A 356 2.42 -15.66 7.84
N ALA A 357 2.69 -16.23 9.02
CA ALA A 357 1.65 -16.85 9.83
C ALA A 357 0.76 -15.74 10.42
N LEU A 358 -0.33 -15.47 9.72
CA LEU A 358 -1.48 -14.68 10.18
C LEU A 358 -2.63 -15.62 10.41
#